data_66aeb256672a6ccad0f2cb65b78a1bc0
#
_entry.id   66aeb256672a6ccad0f2cb65b78a1bc0
#
_cell.length_a   1.000
_cell.length_b   1.000
_cell.length_c   1.000
_cell.angle_alpha   90.00
_cell.angle_beta   90.00
_cell.angle_gamma   90.00
#
_symmetry.space_group_name_H-M   'P 1'
#
loop_
_entity.id
_entity.type
_entity.pdbx_description
1 polymer ?
#
loop_
_entity_poly.entity_id
_entity_poly.type
_entity_poly.pdbx_seq_one_letter_code
_entity_poly.pdbx_strand_id
1 'polypeptide(L)'
;MEEKYQSEWSRELPLKEQLTIVQRLFRFAKPFRRMFYTAILFAFGLSIINILLPRVIQVFMDNYLTPKTATMQVILTFAAIYFFGVIVKSIVWFFQWYLYSMASLKTYQYIRVKLFEKLHTLGMRYFDQTPAGSTVSRVTNDTETLFEFWYVFLMVITGIFAVISSFFSMFQLSPEISFYCLIFLPILLVVIWYYQKFSSKLYRSMREKLSQLNTKLNEYISGMQIIQQFRQEKRLEKEFEETNDDYLKTRVAMIRMNSLLLSPIINLLYTLAIALALTMFGIDALHSPVEAGMIYAFVTYVQAFFNPMTQMMDFLSIFTDGIVAGSRILKIMDTEELTPQQSVGANGEIIRGKIEFRNVTFSYDGKNEVLKNISFVANPGETVALVGHTGSGKSSIINVLMRFYEFYEGQILIDDRDIRDFPMTELREKMGLVLQDAFMFYGDIAGNIRLLNPNITDEQIKQAAEFVQADKFIHTLPNTYHAKVIERGASYSSGQRQLISFARTIVTDPKILVLDEATANIDTETEGLIQEGLAKMRQGRTTIAIAHRLSTIRDANLILVLDKGQIVERGTHETLLAEGGLYADMYQLQSTEV
;
A
#
# COMPACT_ATOMS: atom_id res chain seq x y z
N MET A 1 -10.58 -17.13 -0.74
CA MET A 1 -9.94 -15.86 -1.18
C MET A 1 -8.53 -15.72 -0.59
N GLU A 2 -8.29 -16.05 0.66
CA GLU A 2 -6.96 -16.01 1.30
C GLU A 2 -5.93 -16.95 0.65
N GLU A 3 -6.30 -18.16 0.22
CA GLU A 3 -5.38 -19.06 -0.49
C GLU A 3 -4.85 -18.47 -1.81
N LYS A 4 -5.65 -17.67 -2.51
CA LYS A 4 -5.24 -17.01 -3.75
C LYS A 4 -4.25 -15.87 -3.51
N TYR A 5 -4.35 -15.19 -2.36
CA TYR A 5 -3.41 -14.16 -1.93
C TYR A 5 -2.10 -14.77 -1.38
N GLN A 6 -2.17 -15.87 -0.65
CA GLN A 6 -0.98 -16.57 -0.14
C GLN A 6 -0.13 -17.19 -1.26
N SER A 7 -0.74 -17.67 -2.34
CA SER A 7 0.00 -18.25 -3.49
C SER A 7 0.79 -17.22 -4.31
N GLU A 8 0.42 -15.94 -4.29
CA GLU A 8 1.17 -14.86 -4.96
C GLU A 8 2.51 -14.53 -4.25
N TRP A 9 2.68 -14.87 -2.97
CA TRP A 9 3.90 -14.62 -2.19
C TRP A 9 5.03 -15.62 -2.47
N SER A 10 4.69 -16.79 -3.01
CA SER A 10 5.62 -17.91 -3.18
C SER A 10 6.13 -18.08 -4.63
N ARG A 11 5.63 -17.32 -5.60
CA ARG A 11 5.97 -17.50 -7.01
C ARG A 11 7.28 -16.80 -7.35
N GLU A 12 8.29 -17.56 -7.78
CA GLU A 12 9.49 -16.97 -8.40
C GLU A 12 9.08 -16.30 -9.70
N LEU A 13 9.20 -14.98 -9.75
CA LEU A 13 9.01 -14.22 -10.98
C LEU A 13 10.11 -14.62 -11.98
N PRO A 14 9.79 -14.98 -13.22
CA PRO A 14 10.80 -15.28 -14.22
C PRO A 14 11.71 -14.06 -14.46
N LEU A 15 12.99 -14.28 -14.75
CA LEU A 15 13.98 -13.21 -14.93
C LEU A 15 13.53 -12.11 -15.90
N LYS A 16 12.81 -12.48 -16.97
CA LYS A 16 12.27 -11.53 -17.95
C LYS A 16 11.26 -10.58 -17.31
N GLU A 17 10.41 -11.08 -16.43
CA GLU A 17 9.41 -10.29 -15.71
C GLU A 17 10.08 -9.37 -14.68
N GLN A 18 11.06 -9.88 -13.93
CA GLN A 18 11.87 -9.08 -13.00
C GLN A 18 12.53 -7.89 -13.73
N LEU A 19 13.16 -8.14 -14.89
CA LEU A 19 13.76 -7.08 -15.70
C LEU A 19 12.74 -6.04 -16.17
N THR A 20 11.54 -6.49 -16.55
CA THR A 20 10.46 -5.58 -16.95
C THR A 20 10.02 -4.69 -15.79
N ILE A 21 9.87 -5.26 -14.58
CA ILE A 21 9.53 -4.51 -13.36
C ILE A 21 10.62 -3.46 -13.09
N VAL A 22 11.90 -3.87 -13.09
CA VAL A 22 13.04 -2.97 -12.89
C VAL A 22 13.02 -1.82 -13.90
N GLN A 23 12.85 -2.12 -15.20
CA GLN A 23 12.79 -1.07 -16.23
C GLN A 23 11.64 -0.08 -16.00
N ARG A 24 10.50 -0.57 -15.56
CA ARG A 24 9.34 0.28 -15.25
C ARG A 24 9.59 1.13 -14.02
N LEU A 25 10.21 0.59 -12.98
CA LEU A 25 10.59 1.35 -11.79
C LEU A 25 11.57 2.48 -12.14
N PHE A 26 12.55 2.23 -13.01
CA PHE A 26 13.47 3.27 -13.49
C PHE A 26 12.78 4.42 -14.22
N ARG A 27 11.60 4.21 -14.83
CA ARG A 27 10.82 5.31 -15.43
C ARG A 27 10.34 6.31 -14.37
N PHE A 28 10.03 5.86 -13.16
CA PHE A 28 9.69 6.76 -12.04
C PHE A 28 10.88 7.58 -11.54
N ALA A 29 12.10 7.08 -11.69
CA ALA A 29 13.32 7.82 -11.36
C ALA A 29 13.71 8.89 -12.42
N LYS A 30 13.10 8.84 -13.63
CA LYS A 30 13.44 9.74 -14.73
C LYS A 30 13.40 11.25 -14.39
N PRO A 31 12.45 11.78 -13.61
CA PRO A 31 12.44 13.19 -13.21
C PRO A 31 13.69 13.59 -12.40
N PHE A 32 14.27 12.66 -11.66
CA PHE A 32 15.39 12.90 -10.74
C PHE A 32 16.73 12.40 -11.28
N ARG A 33 16.81 12.01 -12.56
CA ARG A 33 18.00 11.42 -13.20
C ARG A 33 19.28 12.23 -13.04
N ARG A 34 19.18 13.58 -13.02
CA ARG A 34 20.36 14.45 -12.83
C ARG A 34 21.04 14.19 -11.49
N MET A 35 20.26 14.02 -10.42
CA MET A 35 20.80 13.75 -9.09
C MET A 35 21.44 12.36 -9.01
N PHE A 36 20.83 11.34 -9.65
CA PHE A 36 21.42 10.01 -9.75
C PHE A 36 22.75 10.04 -10.53
N TYR A 37 22.79 10.67 -11.70
CA TYR A 37 24.03 10.76 -12.49
C TYR A 37 25.14 11.51 -11.78
N THR A 38 24.84 12.62 -11.10
CA THR A 38 25.85 13.34 -10.31
C THR A 38 26.34 12.48 -9.13
N ALA A 39 25.48 11.75 -8.45
CA ALA A 39 25.89 10.83 -7.38
C ALA A 39 26.79 9.69 -7.91
N ILE A 40 26.49 9.13 -9.08
CA ILE A 40 27.32 8.12 -9.75
C ILE A 40 28.68 8.71 -10.16
N LEU A 41 28.71 9.94 -10.61
CA LEU A 41 29.98 10.63 -10.90
C LEU A 41 30.84 10.80 -9.65
N PHE A 42 30.23 11.17 -8.51
CA PHE A 42 30.94 11.21 -7.22
C PHE A 42 31.39 9.81 -6.77
N ALA A 43 30.60 8.75 -7.05
CA ALA A 43 31.00 7.37 -6.78
C ALA A 43 32.27 6.97 -7.58
N PHE A 44 32.31 7.36 -8.85
CA PHE A 44 33.51 7.17 -9.69
C PHE A 44 34.71 7.94 -9.13
N GLY A 45 34.52 9.23 -8.78
CA GLY A 45 35.55 10.03 -8.12
C GLY A 45 36.05 9.41 -6.80
N LEU A 46 35.15 8.89 -5.99
CA LEU A 46 35.49 8.18 -4.75
C LEU A 46 36.36 6.95 -5.02
N SER A 47 36.05 6.20 -6.08
CA SER A 47 36.83 5.04 -6.50
C SER A 47 38.28 5.43 -6.85
N ILE A 48 38.49 6.54 -7.54
CA ILE A 48 39.83 7.07 -7.86
C ILE A 48 40.56 7.45 -6.58
N ILE A 49 39.93 8.15 -5.64
CA ILE A 49 40.55 8.55 -4.38
C ILE A 49 40.96 7.31 -3.56
N ASN A 50 40.14 6.27 -3.56
CA ASN A 50 40.41 5.00 -2.87
C ASN A 50 41.66 4.28 -3.43
N ILE A 51 42.03 4.51 -4.71
CA ILE A 51 43.26 4.03 -5.30
C ILE A 51 44.45 4.94 -4.93
N LEU A 52 44.24 6.24 -4.98
CA LEU A 52 45.34 7.21 -4.78
C LEU A 52 45.88 7.22 -3.35
N LEU A 53 45.02 7.08 -2.35
CA LEU A 53 45.44 7.12 -0.94
C LEU A 53 46.46 6.03 -0.58
N PRO A 54 46.25 4.72 -0.88
CA PRO A 54 47.25 3.69 -0.68
C PRO A 54 48.55 3.95 -1.49
N ARG A 55 48.40 4.52 -2.71
CA ARG A 55 49.54 4.86 -3.55
C ARG A 55 50.44 5.93 -2.92
N VAL A 56 49.87 6.94 -2.25
CA VAL A 56 50.63 7.96 -1.51
C VAL A 56 51.45 7.30 -0.42
N ILE A 57 50.87 6.37 0.35
CA ILE A 57 51.61 5.64 1.39
C ILE A 57 52.70 4.77 0.77
N GLN A 58 52.39 4.06 -0.32
CA GLN A 58 53.37 3.25 -1.05
C GLN A 58 54.61 4.09 -1.44
N VAL A 59 54.39 5.22 -2.13
CA VAL A 59 55.48 6.07 -2.59
C VAL A 59 56.32 6.63 -1.42
N PHE A 60 55.67 6.96 -0.30
CA PHE A 60 56.37 7.37 0.91
C PHE A 60 57.25 6.24 1.49
N MET A 61 56.71 5.02 1.56
CA MET A 61 57.45 3.86 2.10
C MET A 61 58.64 3.49 1.24
N ASP A 62 58.45 3.41 -0.08
CA ASP A 62 59.46 2.91 -1.00
C ASP A 62 60.58 3.92 -1.24
N ASN A 63 60.25 5.19 -1.38
CA ASN A 63 61.24 6.23 -1.76
C ASN A 63 61.93 6.88 -0.55
N TYR A 64 61.32 6.90 0.64
CA TYR A 64 61.85 7.66 1.78
C TYR A 64 62.00 6.86 3.06
N LEU A 65 61.02 5.99 3.40
CA LEU A 65 61.07 5.26 4.68
C LEU A 65 62.02 4.08 4.60
N THR A 66 61.92 3.23 3.59
CA THR A 66 62.75 2.05 3.41
C THR A 66 64.22 2.41 3.21
N PRO A 67 64.59 3.41 2.38
CA PRO A 67 65.97 3.88 2.25
C PRO A 67 66.48 4.68 3.44
N LYS A 68 65.64 4.96 4.44
CA LYS A 68 65.95 5.80 5.63
C LYS A 68 66.37 7.22 5.30
N THR A 69 65.85 7.78 4.19
CA THR A 69 66.12 9.16 3.72
C THR A 69 65.04 10.14 4.15
N ALA A 70 64.05 9.71 4.92
CA ALA A 70 62.92 10.52 5.36
C ALA A 70 63.37 11.63 6.31
N THR A 71 63.23 12.90 5.88
CA THR A 71 63.40 14.07 6.75
C THR A 71 62.03 14.43 7.39
N MET A 72 62.07 15.23 8.48
CA MET A 72 60.81 15.69 9.13
C MET A 72 59.93 16.46 8.14
N GLN A 73 60.50 17.22 7.22
CA GLN A 73 59.76 17.95 6.20
C GLN A 73 59.04 17.01 5.22
N VAL A 74 59.69 15.93 4.78
CA VAL A 74 59.08 14.90 3.92
C VAL A 74 57.92 14.20 4.63
N ILE A 75 58.13 13.81 5.90
CA ILE A 75 57.10 13.19 6.71
C ILE A 75 55.87 14.08 6.82
N LEU A 76 56.08 15.36 7.18
CA LEU A 76 54.95 16.32 7.30
C LEU A 76 54.25 16.57 5.96
N THR A 77 55.01 16.60 4.84
CA THR A 77 54.43 16.78 3.51
C THR A 77 53.50 15.60 3.13
N PHE A 78 53.98 14.36 3.27
CA PHE A 78 53.16 13.17 2.96
C PHE A 78 51.98 13.01 3.94
N ALA A 79 52.17 13.33 5.22
CA ALA A 79 51.08 13.36 6.20
C ALA A 79 50.02 14.41 5.82
N ALA A 80 50.44 15.62 5.37
CA ALA A 80 49.51 16.63 4.90
C ALA A 80 48.75 16.19 3.64
N ILE A 81 49.46 15.63 2.63
CA ILE A 81 48.81 15.11 1.40
C ILE A 81 47.80 14.05 1.74
N TYR A 82 48.14 13.10 2.60
CA TYR A 82 47.22 12.04 3.01
C TYR A 82 46.02 12.59 3.78
N PHE A 83 46.25 13.50 4.73
CA PHE A 83 45.21 14.16 5.52
C PHE A 83 44.22 14.93 4.63
N PHE A 84 44.72 15.76 3.70
CA PHE A 84 43.86 16.46 2.74
C PHE A 84 43.12 15.46 1.81
N GLY A 85 43.80 14.41 1.39
CA GLY A 85 43.15 13.33 0.60
C GLY A 85 42.00 12.68 1.34
N VAL A 86 42.11 12.41 2.65
CA VAL A 86 41.04 11.89 3.48
C VAL A 86 39.89 12.90 3.63
N ILE A 87 40.19 14.20 3.78
CA ILE A 87 39.15 15.24 3.81
C ILE A 87 38.37 15.26 2.50
N VAL A 88 39.08 15.29 1.35
CA VAL A 88 38.45 15.27 0.02
C VAL A 88 37.61 14.01 -0.15
N LYS A 89 38.12 12.82 0.25
CA LYS A 89 37.39 11.58 0.26
C LYS A 89 36.07 11.69 1.05
N SER A 90 36.11 12.26 2.24
CA SER A 90 34.94 12.43 3.10
C SER A 90 33.90 13.36 2.50
N ILE A 91 34.33 14.45 1.88
CA ILE A 91 33.47 15.42 1.17
C ILE A 91 32.80 14.75 -0.03
N VAL A 92 33.59 14.05 -0.87
CA VAL A 92 33.06 13.32 -2.05
C VAL A 92 32.07 12.23 -1.63
N TRP A 93 32.41 11.47 -0.58
CA TRP A 93 31.52 10.45 -0.03
C TRP A 93 30.21 11.04 0.50
N PHE A 94 30.27 12.18 1.22
CA PHE A 94 29.10 12.91 1.69
C PHE A 94 28.18 13.31 0.52
N PHE A 95 28.72 13.95 -0.52
CA PHE A 95 27.91 14.38 -1.66
C PHE A 95 27.35 13.20 -2.46
N GLN A 96 28.13 12.14 -2.65
CA GLN A 96 27.65 10.90 -3.26
C GLN A 96 26.42 10.35 -2.53
N TRP A 97 26.57 10.15 -1.21
CA TRP A 97 25.53 9.60 -0.37
C TRP A 97 24.29 10.50 -0.32
N TYR A 98 24.50 11.77 -0.06
CA TYR A 98 23.43 12.77 0.06
C TYR A 98 22.61 12.90 -1.22
N LEU A 99 23.26 13.07 -2.36
CA LEU A 99 22.58 13.23 -3.66
C LEU A 99 21.81 11.97 -4.06
N TYR A 100 22.41 10.81 -3.85
CA TYR A 100 21.74 9.55 -4.17
C TYR A 100 20.54 9.29 -3.26
N SER A 101 20.71 9.44 -1.95
CA SER A 101 19.63 9.27 -0.98
C SER A 101 18.49 10.26 -1.23
N MET A 102 18.82 11.51 -1.55
CA MET A 102 17.82 12.52 -1.89
C MET A 102 17.07 12.18 -3.19
N ALA A 103 17.76 11.68 -4.21
CA ALA A 103 17.15 11.23 -5.46
C ALA A 103 16.22 10.03 -5.22
N SER A 104 16.65 9.07 -4.41
CA SER A 104 15.85 7.90 -4.02
C SER A 104 14.61 8.30 -3.22
N LEU A 105 14.76 9.21 -2.25
CA LEU A 105 13.66 9.73 -1.44
C LEU A 105 12.61 10.48 -2.28
N LYS A 106 13.05 11.32 -3.21
CA LYS A 106 12.15 12.02 -4.14
C LYS A 106 11.45 11.05 -5.10
N THR A 107 12.13 10.01 -5.55
CA THR A 107 11.52 8.95 -6.39
C THR A 107 10.46 8.18 -5.60
N TYR A 108 10.76 7.80 -4.37
CA TYR A 108 9.83 7.17 -3.45
C TYR A 108 8.59 8.03 -3.20
N GLN A 109 8.77 9.31 -2.87
CA GLN A 109 7.67 10.26 -2.70
C GLN A 109 6.82 10.36 -3.97
N TYR A 110 7.45 10.46 -5.13
CA TYR A 110 6.74 10.54 -6.42
C TYR A 110 5.90 9.29 -6.71
N ILE A 111 6.44 8.10 -6.44
CA ILE A 111 5.70 6.83 -6.60
C ILE A 111 4.50 6.81 -5.65
N ARG A 112 4.68 7.20 -4.38
CA ARG A 112 3.61 7.23 -3.38
C ARG A 112 2.46 8.17 -3.78
N VAL A 113 2.78 9.37 -4.24
CA VAL A 113 1.79 10.33 -4.74
C VAL A 113 1.04 9.78 -5.95
N LYS A 114 1.77 9.23 -6.94
CA LYS A 114 1.15 8.64 -8.13
C LYS A 114 0.28 7.43 -7.81
N LEU A 115 0.69 6.60 -6.87
CA LEU A 115 -0.11 5.47 -6.40
C LEU A 115 -1.40 5.96 -5.72
N PHE A 116 -1.30 6.99 -4.89
CA PHE A 116 -2.45 7.59 -4.23
C PHE A 116 -3.41 8.24 -5.22
N GLU A 117 -2.91 9.01 -6.20
CA GLU A 117 -3.71 9.55 -7.31
C GLU A 117 -4.44 8.44 -8.07
N LYS A 118 -3.74 7.33 -8.36
CA LYS A 118 -4.34 6.18 -9.05
C LYS A 118 -5.47 5.54 -8.24
N LEU A 119 -5.30 5.38 -6.93
CA LEU A 119 -6.33 4.81 -6.06
C LEU A 119 -7.64 5.61 -6.12
N HIS A 120 -7.56 6.95 -6.23
CA HIS A 120 -8.76 7.79 -6.37
C HIS A 120 -9.48 7.65 -7.71
N THR A 121 -8.84 7.07 -8.71
CA THR A 121 -9.46 6.83 -10.02
C THR A 121 -10.05 5.43 -10.16
N LEU A 122 -9.78 4.52 -9.21
CA LEU A 122 -10.26 3.15 -9.27
C LEU A 122 -11.75 3.04 -8.91
N GLY A 123 -12.44 2.10 -9.54
CA GLY A 123 -13.82 1.78 -9.26
C GLY A 123 -14.01 1.08 -7.90
N MET A 124 -15.23 1.12 -7.37
CA MET A 124 -15.57 0.51 -6.07
C MET A 124 -15.28 -0.99 -6.02
N ARG A 125 -15.37 -1.69 -7.14
CA ARG A 125 -15.05 -3.13 -7.23
C ARG A 125 -13.64 -3.45 -6.72
N TYR A 126 -12.65 -2.58 -6.99
CA TYR A 126 -11.31 -2.76 -6.45
C TYR A 126 -11.31 -2.76 -4.92
N PHE A 127 -12.05 -1.82 -4.31
CA PHE A 127 -12.11 -1.67 -2.85
C PHE A 127 -12.93 -2.78 -2.19
N ASP A 128 -13.98 -3.27 -2.84
CA ASP A 128 -14.78 -4.38 -2.35
C ASP A 128 -14.04 -5.73 -2.40
N GLN A 129 -13.13 -5.89 -3.37
CA GLN A 129 -12.34 -7.11 -3.53
C GLN A 129 -10.99 -7.07 -2.79
N THR A 130 -10.52 -5.89 -2.40
CA THR A 130 -9.20 -5.71 -1.79
C THR A 130 -9.33 -5.20 -0.36
N PRO A 131 -8.84 -5.94 0.65
CA PRO A 131 -8.87 -5.47 2.02
C PRO A 131 -8.17 -4.11 2.18
N ALA A 132 -8.79 -3.18 2.92
CA ALA A 132 -8.26 -1.83 3.13
C ALA A 132 -6.84 -1.83 3.70
N GLY A 133 -6.55 -2.71 4.67
CA GLY A 133 -5.20 -2.87 5.24
C GLY A 133 -4.14 -3.27 4.21
N SER A 134 -4.50 -4.10 3.21
CA SER A 134 -3.61 -4.45 2.10
C SER A 134 -3.29 -3.24 1.23
N THR A 135 -4.29 -2.41 0.92
CA THR A 135 -4.10 -1.19 0.12
C THR A 135 -3.24 -0.17 0.87
N VAL A 136 -3.48 0.04 2.17
CA VAL A 136 -2.65 0.89 3.01
C VAL A 136 -1.20 0.38 3.03
N SER A 137 -0.98 -0.93 3.26
CA SER A 137 0.36 -1.52 3.26
C SER A 137 1.10 -1.32 1.92
N ARG A 138 0.40 -1.35 0.79
CA ARG A 138 1.02 -1.07 -0.53
C ARG A 138 1.45 0.39 -0.69
N VAL A 139 0.68 1.33 -0.14
CA VAL A 139 1.02 2.76 -0.17
C VAL A 139 2.14 3.12 0.81
N THR A 140 2.24 2.42 1.95
CA THR A 140 3.23 2.69 3.00
C THR A 140 4.45 1.77 2.88
N ASN A 141 4.28 0.48 3.21
CA ASN A 141 5.40 -0.46 3.35
C ASN A 141 6.03 -0.85 2.01
N ASP A 142 5.21 -1.17 0.99
CA ASP A 142 5.77 -1.57 -0.32
C ASP A 142 6.51 -0.39 -0.98
N THR A 143 6.04 0.85 -0.82
CA THR A 143 6.76 2.02 -1.32
C THR A 143 8.05 2.28 -0.55
N GLU A 144 8.11 2.01 0.76
CA GLU A 144 9.32 2.13 1.57
C GLU A 144 10.35 1.07 1.19
N THR A 145 9.92 -0.16 0.93
CA THR A 145 10.79 -1.22 0.38
C THR A 145 11.43 -0.80 -0.94
N LEU A 146 10.75 0.01 -1.77
CA LEU A 146 11.35 0.57 -2.97
C LEU A 146 12.43 1.62 -2.68
N PHE A 147 12.37 2.34 -1.57
CA PHE A 147 13.46 3.24 -1.17
C PHE A 147 14.74 2.43 -0.88
N GLU A 148 14.64 1.33 -0.15
CA GLU A 148 15.77 0.42 0.09
C GLU A 148 16.27 -0.25 -1.20
N PHE A 149 15.37 -0.62 -2.11
CA PHE A 149 15.70 -1.16 -3.41
C PHE A 149 16.63 -0.23 -4.23
N TRP A 150 16.39 1.08 -4.23
CA TRP A 150 17.29 2.04 -4.90
C TRP A 150 18.69 2.04 -4.30
N TYR A 151 18.80 1.85 -2.99
CA TYR A 151 20.08 1.77 -2.30
C TYR A 151 20.96 0.62 -2.80
N VAL A 152 20.34 -0.53 -3.15
CA VAL A 152 21.07 -1.67 -3.73
C VAL A 152 21.79 -1.29 -5.02
N PHE A 153 21.18 -0.46 -5.88
CA PHE A 153 21.83 -0.01 -7.13
C PHE A 153 23.06 0.85 -6.85
N LEU A 154 23.02 1.73 -5.87
CA LEU A 154 24.21 2.49 -5.48
C LEU A 154 25.33 1.55 -5.07
N MET A 155 25.03 0.56 -4.22
CA MET A 155 26.03 -0.40 -3.73
C MET A 155 26.62 -1.23 -4.87
N VAL A 156 25.78 -1.71 -5.79
CA VAL A 156 26.24 -2.45 -6.97
C VAL A 156 27.16 -1.59 -7.85
N ILE A 157 26.76 -0.35 -8.15
CA ILE A 157 27.55 0.55 -9.00
C ILE A 157 28.89 0.90 -8.33
N THR A 158 28.88 1.26 -7.04
CA THR A 158 30.10 1.55 -6.29
C THR A 158 30.99 0.33 -6.14
N GLY A 159 30.39 -0.84 -5.94
CA GLY A 159 31.10 -2.12 -5.90
C GLY A 159 31.79 -2.46 -7.22
N ILE A 160 31.12 -2.27 -8.36
CA ILE A 160 31.70 -2.47 -9.70
C ILE A 160 32.90 -1.52 -9.89
N PHE A 161 32.76 -0.24 -9.55
CA PHE A 161 33.87 0.70 -9.64
C PHE A 161 35.05 0.30 -8.73
N ALA A 162 34.77 -0.13 -7.50
CA ALA A 162 35.80 -0.57 -6.56
C ALA A 162 36.53 -1.82 -7.08
N VAL A 163 35.81 -2.83 -7.59
CA VAL A 163 36.42 -4.06 -8.13
C VAL A 163 37.30 -3.74 -9.34
N ILE A 164 36.76 -2.98 -10.32
CA ILE A 164 37.52 -2.64 -11.52
C ILE A 164 38.77 -1.80 -11.18
N SER A 165 38.61 -0.81 -10.35
CA SER A 165 39.68 0.11 -10.00
C SER A 165 40.77 -0.56 -9.16
N SER A 166 40.39 -1.42 -8.20
CA SER A 166 41.33 -2.19 -7.38
C SER A 166 42.10 -3.20 -8.23
N PHE A 167 41.42 -3.94 -9.11
CA PHE A 167 42.09 -4.87 -10.00
C PHE A 167 43.08 -4.16 -10.94
N PHE A 168 42.67 -3.04 -11.52
CA PHE A 168 43.57 -2.24 -12.36
C PHE A 168 44.80 -1.78 -11.60
N SER A 169 44.67 -1.36 -10.34
CA SER A 169 45.79 -0.94 -9.50
C SER A 169 46.71 -2.09 -9.10
N MET A 170 46.14 -3.26 -8.79
CA MET A 170 46.91 -4.48 -8.56
C MET A 170 47.72 -4.86 -9.80
N PHE A 171 47.07 -4.81 -10.98
CA PHE A 171 47.72 -5.14 -12.26
C PHE A 171 48.89 -4.21 -12.60
N GLN A 172 48.79 -2.92 -12.26
CA GLN A 172 49.90 -1.97 -12.43
C GLN A 172 51.09 -2.28 -11.50
N LEU A 173 50.88 -2.83 -10.31
CA LEU A 173 51.93 -3.18 -9.37
C LEU A 173 52.64 -4.49 -9.74
N SER A 174 51.84 -5.54 -9.97
CA SER A 174 52.35 -6.85 -10.39
C SER A 174 51.29 -7.58 -11.22
N PRO A 175 51.41 -7.61 -12.58
CA PRO A 175 50.47 -8.31 -13.43
C PRO A 175 50.33 -9.79 -13.10
N GLU A 176 51.43 -10.45 -12.82
CA GLU A 176 51.49 -11.89 -12.56
C GLU A 176 50.70 -12.26 -11.30
N ILE A 177 50.98 -11.62 -10.15
CA ILE A 177 50.28 -11.84 -8.90
C ILE A 177 48.80 -11.50 -9.00
N SER A 178 48.47 -10.44 -9.78
CA SER A 178 47.09 -10.02 -10.00
C SER A 178 46.25 -11.08 -10.73
N PHE A 179 46.85 -11.77 -11.73
CA PHE A 179 46.18 -12.87 -12.40
C PHE A 179 45.96 -14.09 -11.47
N TYR A 180 46.90 -14.39 -10.61
CA TYR A 180 46.70 -15.45 -9.62
C TYR A 180 45.58 -15.10 -8.63
N CYS A 181 45.44 -13.85 -8.20
CA CYS A 181 44.34 -13.40 -7.37
C CYS A 181 42.99 -13.51 -8.10
N LEU A 182 42.97 -13.37 -9.42
CA LEU A 182 41.73 -13.47 -10.22
C LEU A 182 41.12 -14.89 -10.17
N ILE A 183 41.90 -15.94 -9.87
CA ILE A 183 41.41 -17.32 -9.74
C ILE A 183 40.33 -17.45 -8.64
N PHE A 184 40.39 -16.59 -7.64
CA PHE A 184 39.37 -16.58 -6.57
C PHE A 184 38.02 -16.03 -7.01
N LEU A 185 37.95 -15.25 -8.10
CA LEU A 185 36.70 -14.66 -8.59
C LEU A 185 35.69 -15.72 -9.08
N PRO A 186 36.01 -16.66 -9.95
CA PRO A 186 35.09 -17.72 -10.35
C PRO A 186 34.68 -18.60 -9.16
N ILE A 187 35.56 -18.88 -8.21
CA ILE A 187 35.24 -19.63 -7.00
C ILE A 187 34.18 -18.87 -6.19
N LEU A 188 34.39 -17.57 -6.02
CA LEU A 188 33.43 -16.70 -5.34
C LEU A 188 32.07 -16.67 -6.04
N LEU A 189 32.03 -16.55 -7.38
CA LEU A 189 30.78 -16.57 -8.14
C LEU A 189 30.01 -17.88 -7.97
N VAL A 190 30.72 -19.02 -7.90
CA VAL A 190 30.10 -20.33 -7.62
C VAL A 190 29.53 -20.35 -6.18
N VAL A 191 30.24 -19.81 -5.21
CA VAL A 191 29.76 -19.70 -3.82
C VAL A 191 28.52 -18.83 -3.73
N ILE A 192 28.52 -17.67 -4.40
CA ILE A 192 27.36 -16.76 -4.45
C ILE A 192 26.15 -17.47 -5.08
N TRP A 193 26.36 -18.15 -6.21
CA TRP A 193 25.29 -18.89 -6.89
C TRP A 193 24.72 -20.01 -6.01
N TYR A 194 25.58 -20.78 -5.34
CA TYR A 194 25.17 -21.84 -4.41
C TYR A 194 24.39 -21.27 -3.23
N TYR A 195 24.91 -20.21 -2.60
CA TYR A 195 24.24 -19.52 -1.52
C TYR A 195 22.85 -19.04 -1.94
N GLN A 196 22.74 -18.36 -3.08
CA GLN A 196 21.46 -17.84 -3.57
C GLN A 196 20.41 -18.94 -3.77
N LYS A 197 20.83 -20.07 -4.36
CA LYS A 197 19.95 -21.21 -4.62
C LYS A 197 19.36 -21.83 -3.34
N PHE A 198 20.12 -21.91 -2.29
CA PHE A 198 19.69 -22.52 -1.03
C PHE A 198 19.07 -21.51 -0.06
N SER A 199 19.60 -20.29 0.01
CA SER A 199 19.10 -19.21 0.85
C SER A 199 17.66 -18.85 0.50
N SER A 200 17.31 -18.73 -0.78
CA SER A 200 15.97 -18.37 -1.22
C SER A 200 14.89 -19.37 -0.76
N LYS A 201 15.22 -20.67 -0.68
CA LYS A 201 14.30 -21.70 -0.16
C LYS A 201 14.07 -21.56 1.33
N LEU A 202 15.16 -21.42 2.09
CA LEU A 202 15.08 -21.28 3.56
C LEU A 202 14.40 -19.97 3.94
N TYR A 203 14.69 -18.89 3.23
CA TYR A 203 14.04 -17.58 3.46
C TYR A 203 12.54 -17.63 3.23
N ARG A 204 12.08 -18.30 2.15
CA ARG A 204 10.66 -18.51 1.89
C ARG A 204 9.99 -19.33 2.99
N SER A 205 10.58 -20.45 3.37
CA SER A 205 10.07 -21.30 4.45
C SER A 205 10.00 -20.54 5.78
N MET A 206 11.01 -19.73 6.09
CA MET A 206 11.01 -18.88 7.28
C MET A 206 9.87 -17.83 7.24
N ARG A 207 9.67 -17.17 6.09
CA ARG A 207 8.58 -16.19 5.89
C ARG A 207 7.21 -16.83 6.02
N GLU A 208 7.04 -18.04 5.46
CA GLU A 208 5.79 -18.80 5.57
C GLU A 208 5.48 -19.16 7.03
N LYS A 209 6.47 -19.69 7.77
CA LYS A 209 6.30 -20.01 9.20
C LYS A 209 6.02 -18.77 10.05
N LEU A 210 6.67 -17.65 9.76
CA LEU A 210 6.39 -16.37 10.43
C LEU A 210 4.97 -15.88 10.12
N SER A 211 4.49 -16.05 8.89
CA SER A 211 3.12 -15.69 8.51
C SER A 211 2.09 -16.54 9.26
N GLN A 212 2.33 -17.87 9.37
CA GLN A 212 1.48 -18.77 10.16
C GLN A 212 1.44 -18.37 11.64
N LEU A 213 2.58 -18.02 12.22
CA LEU A 213 2.68 -17.55 13.61
C LEU A 213 1.88 -16.26 13.82
N ASN A 214 2.02 -15.28 12.93
CA ASN A 214 1.30 -14.01 13.00
C ASN A 214 -0.22 -14.21 12.82
N THR A 215 -0.64 -15.11 11.93
CA THR A 215 -2.06 -15.44 11.74
C THR A 215 -2.66 -16.02 13.01
N LYS A 216 -2.00 -17.03 13.62
CA LYS A 216 -2.45 -17.60 14.89
C LYS A 216 -2.49 -16.58 16.01
N LEU A 217 -1.44 -15.75 16.14
CA LEU A 217 -1.39 -14.70 17.15
C LEU A 217 -2.55 -13.71 17.02
N ASN A 218 -2.84 -13.26 15.79
CA ASN A 218 -3.95 -12.36 15.52
C ASN A 218 -5.30 -13.02 15.84
N GLU A 219 -5.48 -14.29 15.48
CA GLU A 219 -6.68 -15.07 15.78
C GLU A 219 -6.89 -15.23 17.30
N TYR A 220 -5.82 -15.58 18.04
CA TYR A 220 -5.90 -15.76 19.48
C TYR A 220 -6.18 -14.45 20.22
N ILE A 221 -5.53 -13.34 19.82
CA ILE A 221 -5.80 -12.03 20.43
C ILE A 221 -7.23 -11.59 20.15
N SER A 222 -7.70 -11.75 18.90
CA SER A 222 -9.07 -11.38 18.53
C SER A 222 -10.12 -12.26 19.21
N GLY A 223 -9.80 -13.53 19.44
CA GLY A 223 -10.66 -14.51 20.11
C GLY A 223 -10.46 -14.63 21.63
N MET A 224 -9.67 -13.74 22.27
CA MET A 224 -9.23 -13.91 23.66
C MET A 224 -10.40 -14.10 24.64
N GLN A 225 -11.50 -13.37 24.47
CA GLN A 225 -12.68 -13.51 25.31
C GLN A 225 -13.29 -14.93 25.25
N ILE A 226 -13.32 -15.52 24.04
CA ILE A 226 -13.83 -16.88 23.83
C ILE A 226 -12.85 -17.90 24.43
N ILE A 227 -11.55 -17.69 24.23
CA ILE A 227 -10.50 -18.57 24.75
C ILE A 227 -10.59 -18.66 26.27
N GLN A 228 -10.71 -17.52 26.95
CA GLN A 228 -10.85 -17.45 28.42
C GLN A 228 -12.19 -18.04 28.87
N GLN A 229 -13.30 -17.77 28.19
CA GLN A 229 -14.61 -18.31 28.53
C GLN A 229 -14.61 -19.86 28.50
N PHE A 230 -13.92 -20.45 27.52
CA PHE A 230 -13.86 -21.92 27.36
C PHE A 230 -12.61 -22.55 28.00
N ARG A 231 -11.78 -21.77 28.70
CA ARG A 231 -10.54 -22.22 29.40
C ARG A 231 -9.59 -23.01 28.49
N GLN A 232 -9.37 -22.52 27.28
CA GLN A 232 -8.54 -23.18 26.27
C GLN A 232 -7.09 -22.65 26.22
N GLU A 233 -6.67 -21.82 27.16
CA GLU A 233 -5.38 -21.14 27.19
C GLU A 233 -4.21 -22.13 27.04
N LYS A 234 -4.18 -23.19 27.88
CA LYS A 234 -3.08 -24.19 27.88
C LYS A 234 -2.98 -24.97 26.58
N ARG A 235 -4.14 -25.26 25.92
CA ARG A 235 -4.13 -25.96 24.64
C ARG A 235 -3.55 -25.08 23.55
N LEU A 236 -3.97 -23.81 23.48
CA LEU A 236 -3.53 -22.87 22.47
C LEU A 236 -2.09 -22.42 22.68
N GLU A 237 -1.65 -22.29 23.95
CA GLU A 237 -0.23 -22.08 24.31
C GLU A 237 0.65 -23.16 23.71
N LYS A 238 0.29 -24.45 23.90
CA LYS A 238 1.03 -25.58 23.32
C LYS A 238 1.05 -25.53 21.79
N GLU A 239 -0.09 -25.24 21.16
CA GLU A 239 -0.21 -25.14 19.71
C GLU A 239 0.63 -23.97 19.15
N PHE A 240 0.71 -22.87 19.90
CA PHE A 240 1.56 -21.73 19.56
C PHE A 240 3.04 -22.07 19.70
N GLU A 241 3.44 -22.75 20.78
CA GLU A 241 4.79 -23.23 21.01
C GLU A 241 5.28 -24.15 19.87
N GLU A 242 4.46 -25.10 19.43
CA GLU A 242 4.79 -26.00 18.31
C GLU A 242 5.05 -25.20 17.01
N THR A 243 4.22 -24.20 16.73
CA THR A 243 4.39 -23.33 15.55
C THR A 243 5.64 -22.44 15.67
N ASN A 244 5.90 -21.92 16.87
CA ASN A 244 7.07 -21.11 17.16
C ASN A 244 8.37 -21.92 17.07
N ASP A 245 8.35 -23.16 17.54
CA ASP A 245 9.49 -24.10 17.41
C ASP A 245 9.81 -24.41 15.95
N ASP A 246 8.80 -24.58 15.12
CA ASP A 246 9.01 -24.81 13.68
C ASP A 246 9.59 -23.57 12.99
N TYR A 247 9.14 -22.37 13.38
CA TYR A 247 9.78 -21.12 12.95
C TYR A 247 11.24 -21.04 13.42
N LEU A 248 11.50 -21.36 14.70
CA LEU A 248 12.85 -21.35 15.27
C LEU A 248 13.79 -22.31 14.53
N LYS A 249 13.36 -23.56 14.26
CA LYS A 249 14.15 -24.54 13.49
C LYS A 249 14.56 -23.99 12.13
N THR A 250 13.60 -23.37 11.41
CA THR A 250 13.88 -22.78 10.10
C THR A 250 14.82 -21.59 10.21
N ARG A 251 14.66 -20.75 11.24
CA ARG A 251 15.52 -19.61 11.53
C ARG A 251 16.96 -20.04 11.86
N VAL A 252 17.11 -21.09 12.67
CA VAL A 252 18.42 -21.69 13.00
C VAL A 252 19.10 -22.25 11.75
N ALA A 253 18.35 -22.94 10.87
CA ALA A 253 18.90 -23.44 9.61
C ALA A 253 19.43 -22.29 8.73
N MET A 254 18.70 -21.18 8.66
CA MET A 254 19.12 -19.98 7.94
C MET A 254 20.38 -19.34 8.56
N ILE A 255 20.43 -19.22 9.90
CA ILE A 255 21.61 -18.71 10.61
C ILE A 255 22.83 -19.59 10.35
N ARG A 256 22.70 -20.92 10.43
CA ARG A 256 23.81 -21.85 10.13
C ARG A 256 24.33 -21.66 8.71
N MET A 257 23.45 -21.55 7.75
CA MET A 257 23.83 -21.34 6.36
C MET A 257 24.54 -19.99 6.16
N ASN A 258 24.00 -18.90 6.73
CA ASN A 258 24.62 -17.58 6.65
C ASN A 258 25.98 -17.55 7.33
N SER A 259 26.12 -18.20 8.52
CA SER A 259 27.36 -18.27 9.27
C SER A 259 28.45 -19.13 8.59
N LEU A 260 28.07 -20.02 7.66
CA LEU A 260 29.03 -20.81 6.90
C LEU A 260 29.37 -20.16 5.55
N LEU A 261 28.36 -19.78 4.77
CA LEU A 261 28.53 -19.45 3.35
C LEU A 261 28.60 -17.93 3.05
N LEU A 262 28.14 -17.08 3.96
CA LEU A 262 28.08 -15.65 3.68
C LEU A 262 29.47 -15.00 3.91
N SER A 263 29.68 -14.42 5.07
CA SER A 263 30.88 -13.67 5.38
C SER A 263 32.14 -14.57 5.58
N PRO A 264 32.08 -15.73 6.27
CA PRO A 264 33.31 -16.49 6.56
C PRO A 264 33.99 -17.06 5.33
N ILE A 265 33.24 -17.53 4.32
CA ILE A 265 33.87 -18.11 3.13
C ILE A 265 34.51 -17.02 2.25
N ILE A 266 33.92 -15.84 2.19
CA ILE A 266 34.50 -14.70 1.47
C ILE A 266 35.78 -14.24 2.18
N ASN A 267 35.74 -14.14 3.52
CA ASN A 267 36.91 -13.81 4.32
C ASN A 267 38.01 -14.84 4.18
N LEU A 268 37.66 -16.14 4.08
CA LEU A 268 38.62 -17.19 3.80
C LEU A 268 39.28 -17.02 2.44
N LEU A 269 38.50 -16.79 1.39
CA LEU A 269 39.02 -16.55 0.03
C LEU A 269 39.91 -15.31 -0.01
N TYR A 270 39.50 -14.23 0.64
CA TYR A 270 40.27 -13.01 0.82
C TYR A 270 41.61 -13.29 1.53
N THR A 271 41.58 -14.01 2.65
CA THR A 271 42.81 -14.38 3.42
C THR A 271 43.72 -15.27 2.59
N LEU A 272 43.18 -16.24 1.83
CA LEU A 272 43.96 -17.07 0.92
C LEU A 272 44.58 -16.27 -0.22
N ALA A 273 43.85 -15.26 -0.77
CA ALA A 273 44.40 -14.36 -1.79
C ALA A 273 45.55 -13.52 -1.24
N ILE A 274 45.46 -13.02 0.00
CA ILE A 274 46.58 -12.33 0.67
C ILE A 274 47.75 -13.29 0.92
N ALA A 275 47.48 -14.48 1.44
CA ALA A 275 48.56 -15.47 1.70
C ALA A 275 49.30 -15.82 0.39
N LEU A 276 48.54 -16.01 -0.71
CA LEU A 276 49.14 -16.26 -2.02
C LEU A 276 50.00 -15.08 -2.47
N ALA A 277 49.48 -13.84 -2.40
CA ALA A 277 50.20 -12.65 -2.80
C ALA A 277 51.50 -12.48 -1.97
N LEU A 278 51.42 -12.62 -0.64
CA LEU A 278 52.59 -12.53 0.23
C LEU A 278 53.62 -13.62 -0.05
N THR A 279 53.18 -14.85 -0.36
CA THR A 279 54.07 -15.94 -0.73
C THR A 279 54.80 -15.63 -2.04
N MET A 280 54.09 -15.14 -3.05
CA MET A 280 54.69 -14.79 -4.34
C MET A 280 55.68 -13.62 -4.20
N PHE A 281 55.31 -12.55 -3.48
CA PHE A 281 56.24 -11.46 -3.17
C PHE A 281 57.45 -11.96 -2.34
N GLY A 282 57.27 -12.93 -1.44
CA GLY A 282 58.34 -13.55 -0.68
C GLY A 282 59.32 -14.35 -1.57
N ILE A 283 58.79 -15.08 -2.55
CA ILE A 283 59.62 -15.78 -3.55
C ILE A 283 60.40 -14.78 -4.41
N ASP A 284 59.72 -13.72 -4.90
CA ASP A 284 60.35 -12.68 -5.69
C ASP A 284 61.45 -11.99 -4.90
N ALA A 285 61.25 -11.77 -3.58
CA ALA A 285 62.24 -11.19 -2.68
C ALA A 285 63.53 -12.00 -2.48
N LEU A 286 63.50 -13.31 -2.75
CA LEU A 286 64.68 -14.18 -2.75
C LEU A 286 65.58 -13.91 -3.97
N HIS A 287 65.02 -13.38 -5.04
CA HIS A 287 65.72 -13.19 -6.29
C HIS A 287 66.01 -11.70 -6.62
N SER A 288 65.15 -10.80 -6.13
CA SER A 288 65.28 -9.34 -6.34
C SER A 288 64.69 -8.58 -5.16
N PRO A 289 65.19 -7.36 -4.87
CA PRO A 289 64.63 -6.51 -3.81
C PRO A 289 63.16 -6.19 -4.12
N VAL A 290 62.25 -6.54 -3.24
CA VAL A 290 60.83 -6.15 -3.31
C VAL A 290 60.55 -4.99 -2.37
N GLU A 291 59.93 -3.95 -2.87
CA GLU A 291 59.60 -2.76 -2.10
C GLU A 291 58.46 -3.01 -1.10
N ALA A 292 58.65 -2.59 0.15
CA ALA A 292 57.68 -2.83 1.22
C ALA A 292 56.35 -2.11 1.01
N GLY A 293 56.44 -0.90 0.43
CA GLY A 293 55.24 -0.12 0.09
C GLY A 293 54.42 -0.75 -1.03
N MET A 294 55.08 -1.43 -1.98
CA MET A 294 54.36 -2.19 -3.02
C MET A 294 53.53 -3.31 -2.42
N ILE A 295 54.05 -4.05 -1.46
CA ILE A 295 53.35 -5.13 -0.74
C ILE A 295 52.14 -4.53 0.02
N TYR A 296 52.35 -3.41 0.74
CA TYR A 296 51.29 -2.70 1.46
C TYR A 296 50.15 -2.29 0.54
N ALA A 297 50.46 -1.63 -0.58
CA ALA A 297 49.46 -1.16 -1.53
C ALA A 297 48.69 -2.34 -2.16
N PHE A 298 49.43 -3.41 -2.55
CA PHE A 298 48.81 -4.61 -3.13
C PHE A 298 47.81 -5.27 -2.19
N VAL A 299 48.18 -5.50 -0.93
CA VAL A 299 47.30 -6.06 0.10
C VAL A 299 46.06 -5.18 0.31
N THR A 300 46.25 -3.85 0.34
CA THR A 300 45.12 -2.90 0.47
C THR A 300 44.18 -2.99 -0.73
N TYR A 301 44.69 -3.14 -1.95
CA TYR A 301 43.87 -3.28 -3.14
C TYR A 301 43.16 -4.65 -3.20
N VAL A 302 43.79 -5.72 -2.75
CA VAL A 302 43.12 -7.05 -2.57
C VAL A 302 41.92 -6.90 -1.62
N GLN A 303 42.11 -6.20 -0.51
CA GLN A 303 40.99 -5.93 0.43
C GLN A 303 39.87 -5.13 -0.24
N ALA A 304 40.20 -4.08 -0.96
CA ALA A 304 39.22 -3.25 -1.67
C ALA A 304 38.52 -4.01 -2.80
N PHE A 305 39.15 -5.04 -3.38
CA PHE A 305 38.55 -5.92 -4.38
C PHE A 305 37.49 -6.86 -3.79
N PHE A 306 37.74 -7.43 -2.60
CA PHE A 306 36.81 -8.40 -1.98
C PHE A 306 35.68 -7.78 -1.16
N ASN A 307 35.89 -6.58 -0.56
CA ASN A 307 34.91 -5.92 0.31
C ASN A 307 33.53 -5.73 -0.34
N PRO A 308 33.39 -5.25 -1.58
CA PRO A 308 32.08 -5.03 -2.22
C PRO A 308 31.30 -6.34 -2.39
N MET A 309 32.00 -7.45 -2.57
CA MET A 309 31.38 -8.77 -2.79
C MET A 309 30.70 -9.29 -1.52
N THR A 310 31.27 -9.03 -0.34
CA THR A 310 30.61 -9.32 0.94
C THR A 310 29.32 -8.53 1.09
N GLN A 311 29.36 -7.22 0.76
CA GLN A 311 28.20 -6.35 0.86
C GLN A 311 27.10 -6.72 -0.14
N MET A 312 27.44 -7.12 -1.37
CA MET A 312 26.45 -7.50 -2.39
C MET A 312 25.59 -8.69 -1.96
N MET A 313 26.10 -9.62 -1.16
CA MET A 313 25.32 -10.75 -0.68
C MET A 313 24.23 -10.33 0.31
N ASP A 314 24.51 -9.34 1.15
CA ASP A 314 23.53 -8.82 2.12
C ASP A 314 22.36 -8.10 1.42
N PHE A 315 22.60 -7.50 0.26
CA PHE A 315 21.59 -6.73 -0.48
C PHE A 315 20.71 -7.55 -1.43
N LEU A 316 21.03 -8.82 -1.62
CA LEU A 316 20.27 -9.68 -2.56
C LEU A 316 18.82 -9.88 -2.10
N SER A 317 18.58 -10.01 -0.80
CA SER A 317 17.22 -10.10 -0.23
C SER A 317 16.45 -8.80 -0.44
N ILE A 318 17.08 -7.66 -0.20
CA ILE A 318 16.46 -6.32 -0.40
C ILE A 318 16.08 -6.11 -1.86
N PHE A 319 16.93 -6.55 -2.79
CA PHE A 319 16.62 -6.50 -4.23
C PHE A 319 15.40 -7.34 -4.58
N THR A 320 15.31 -8.56 -4.05
CA THR A 320 14.17 -9.45 -4.29
C THR A 320 12.88 -8.89 -3.68
N ASP A 321 12.94 -8.42 -2.43
CA ASP A 321 11.80 -7.78 -1.75
C ASP A 321 11.33 -6.53 -2.52
N GLY A 322 12.26 -5.73 -3.05
CA GLY A 322 11.97 -4.56 -3.88
C GLY A 322 11.26 -4.91 -5.19
N ILE A 323 11.66 -6.00 -5.86
CA ILE A 323 10.96 -6.48 -7.07
C ILE A 323 9.53 -6.91 -6.76
N VAL A 324 9.32 -7.63 -5.66
CA VAL A 324 7.99 -8.07 -5.24
C VAL A 324 7.11 -6.87 -4.88
N ALA A 325 7.64 -5.91 -4.11
CA ALA A 325 6.94 -4.67 -3.78
C ALA A 325 6.61 -3.86 -5.05
N GLY A 326 7.58 -3.72 -5.96
CA GLY A 326 7.41 -3.07 -7.25
C GLY A 326 6.32 -3.72 -8.12
N SER A 327 6.29 -5.06 -8.17
CA SER A 327 5.25 -5.81 -8.88
C SER A 327 3.85 -5.48 -8.38
N ARG A 328 3.65 -5.43 -7.05
CA ARG A 328 2.36 -5.11 -6.43
C ARG A 328 1.92 -3.67 -6.72
N ILE A 329 2.84 -2.73 -6.62
CA ILE A 329 2.57 -1.31 -6.94
C ILE A 329 2.20 -1.17 -8.41
N LEU A 330 2.96 -1.80 -9.32
CA LEU A 330 2.68 -1.75 -10.75
C LEU A 330 1.35 -2.41 -11.10
N LYS A 331 0.94 -3.48 -10.41
CA LYS A 331 -0.37 -4.11 -10.59
C LYS A 331 -1.52 -3.13 -10.30
N ILE A 332 -1.41 -2.32 -9.24
CA ILE A 332 -2.40 -1.25 -8.98
C ILE A 332 -2.37 -0.19 -10.07
N MET A 333 -1.17 0.25 -10.47
CA MET A 333 -1.01 1.28 -11.51
C MET A 333 -1.58 0.83 -12.86
N ASP A 334 -1.54 -0.47 -13.16
CA ASP A 334 -2.04 -1.08 -14.39
C ASP A 334 -3.53 -1.46 -14.32
N THR A 335 -4.18 -1.34 -13.18
CA THR A 335 -5.61 -1.65 -13.05
C THR A 335 -6.40 -0.71 -13.96
N GLU A 336 -7.09 -1.28 -14.94
CA GLU A 336 -7.89 -0.53 -15.93
C GLU A 336 -9.31 -0.24 -15.44
N GLU A 337 -9.74 -0.91 -14.37
CA GLU A 337 -11.07 -0.74 -13.82
C GLU A 337 -11.19 0.58 -13.06
N LEU A 338 -11.66 1.58 -13.79
CA LEU A 338 -11.87 2.93 -13.28
C LEU A 338 -13.30 3.10 -12.77
N THR A 339 -13.54 4.18 -12.02
CA THR A 339 -14.90 4.63 -11.71
C THR A 339 -15.73 4.78 -12.98
N PRO A 340 -17.05 4.52 -12.95
CA PRO A 340 -17.93 4.73 -14.10
C PRO A 340 -17.74 6.13 -14.70
N GLN A 341 -17.55 6.18 -16.01
CA GLN A 341 -17.27 7.43 -16.72
C GLN A 341 -18.57 8.08 -17.21
N GLN A 342 -18.60 9.40 -17.23
CA GLN A 342 -19.69 10.17 -17.79
C GLN A 342 -19.46 10.47 -19.28
N SER A 343 -20.53 10.83 -20.00
CA SER A 343 -20.45 11.22 -21.40
C SER A 343 -19.50 12.41 -21.58
N VAL A 344 -18.78 12.43 -22.70
CA VAL A 344 -17.90 13.57 -23.03
C VAL A 344 -18.76 14.84 -23.20
N GLY A 345 -18.45 15.88 -22.43
CA GLY A 345 -19.21 17.12 -22.45
C GLY A 345 -20.53 17.05 -21.67
N ALA A 346 -20.66 16.10 -20.73
CA ALA A 346 -21.80 16.03 -19.82
C ALA A 346 -22.08 17.39 -19.14
N ASN A 347 -23.31 17.88 -19.25
CA ASN A 347 -23.73 19.19 -18.76
C ASN A 347 -25.17 19.18 -18.19
N GLY A 348 -25.70 17.99 -17.87
CA GLY A 348 -27.02 17.85 -17.25
C GLY A 348 -27.06 18.50 -15.87
N GLU A 349 -28.22 19.07 -15.52
CA GLU A 349 -28.54 19.63 -14.22
C GLU A 349 -29.79 18.94 -13.67
N ILE A 350 -29.79 18.56 -12.39
CA ILE A 350 -30.92 17.91 -11.72
C ILE A 350 -31.85 18.99 -11.16
N ILE A 351 -33.02 19.09 -11.73
CA ILE A 351 -33.99 20.16 -11.38
C ILE A 351 -35.13 19.62 -10.52
N ARG A 352 -35.80 18.55 -10.98
CA ARG A 352 -36.98 17.95 -10.32
C ARG A 352 -36.65 16.72 -9.52
N GLY A 353 -35.65 15.96 -9.97
CA GLY A 353 -35.21 14.70 -9.34
C GLY A 353 -36.10 13.50 -9.70
N LYS A 354 -36.81 13.49 -10.87
CA LYS A 354 -37.49 12.29 -11.38
C LYS A 354 -36.42 11.20 -11.69
N ILE A 355 -36.66 9.99 -11.25
CA ILE A 355 -35.79 8.82 -11.54
C ILE A 355 -36.57 7.78 -12.33
N GLU A 356 -35.99 7.27 -13.42
CA GLU A 356 -36.60 6.23 -14.22
C GLU A 356 -35.56 5.17 -14.59
N PHE A 357 -35.81 3.92 -14.22
CA PHE A 357 -35.06 2.74 -14.65
C PHE A 357 -35.79 2.11 -15.83
N ARG A 358 -35.07 1.82 -16.93
CA ARG A 358 -35.57 1.16 -18.12
C ARG A 358 -34.74 -0.08 -18.43
N ASN A 359 -35.30 -1.26 -18.15
CA ASN A 359 -34.72 -2.57 -18.45
C ASN A 359 -33.25 -2.71 -18.00
N VAL A 360 -32.92 -2.24 -16.80
CA VAL A 360 -31.56 -2.22 -16.29
C VAL A 360 -31.13 -3.61 -15.87
N THR A 361 -30.04 -4.11 -16.46
CA THR A 361 -29.38 -5.35 -16.11
C THR A 361 -27.97 -5.08 -15.59
N PHE A 362 -27.61 -5.73 -14.49
CA PHE A 362 -26.32 -5.49 -13.82
C PHE A 362 -25.70 -6.77 -13.25
N SER A 363 -24.38 -6.84 -13.31
CA SER A 363 -23.55 -7.89 -12.71
C SER A 363 -22.26 -7.30 -12.14
N TYR A 364 -21.80 -7.79 -10.97
CA TYR A 364 -20.52 -7.39 -10.37
C TYR A 364 -19.31 -8.03 -11.06
N ASP A 365 -19.47 -9.22 -11.62
CA ASP A 365 -18.38 -10.00 -12.22
C ASP A 365 -18.47 -10.15 -13.74
N GLY A 366 -19.50 -9.57 -14.35
CA GLY A 366 -19.79 -9.67 -15.78
C GLY A 366 -20.31 -11.04 -16.22
N LYS A 367 -20.64 -11.96 -15.27
CA LYS A 367 -21.11 -13.32 -15.56
C LYS A 367 -22.45 -13.62 -14.90
N ASN A 368 -22.58 -13.27 -13.64
CA ASN A 368 -23.77 -13.54 -12.84
C ASN A 368 -24.60 -12.27 -12.72
N GLU A 369 -25.78 -12.27 -13.35
CA GLU A 369 -26.72 -11.14 -13.28
C GLU A 369 -27.31 -11.04 -11.87
N VAL A 370 -27.07 -9.90 -11.24
CA VAL A 370 -27.61 -9.54 -9.92
C VAL A 370 -28.87 -8.70 -10.04
N LEU A 371 -28.97 -7.85 -11.07
CA LEU A 371 -30.20 -7.18 -11.47
C LEU A 371 -30.59 -7.62 -12.88
N LYS A 372 -31.87 -7.95 -13.06
CA LYS A 372 -32.40 -8.53 -14.29
C LYS A 372 -33.61 -7.71 -14.75
N ASN A 373 -33.42 -6.92 -15.79
CA ASN A 373 -34.51 -6.15 -16.43
C ASN A 373 -35.32 -5.28 -15.44
N ILE A 374 -34.63 -4.55 -14.58
CA ILE A 374 -35.26 -3.67 -13.59
C ILE A 374 -35.86 -2.44 -14.27
N SER A 375 -37.16 -2.22 -14.08
CA SER A 375 -37.88 -1.07 -14.65
C SER A 375 -38.87 -0.51 -13.64
N PHE A 376 -38.72 0.76 -13.30
CA PHE A 376 -39.66 1.51 -12.44
C PHE A 376 -39.46 3.02 -12.62
N VAL A 377 -40.40 3.80 -12.11
CA VAL A 377 -40.37 5.26 -12.09
C VAL A 377 -40.61 5.75 -10.67
N ALA A 378 -39.76 6.69 -10.21
CA ALA A 378 -39.98 7.49 -9.02
C ALA A 378 -40.23 8.95 -9.46
N ASN A 379 -41.44 9.46 -9.26
CA ASN A 379 -41.76 10.83 -9.60
C ASN A 379 -41.15 11.83 -8.59
N PRO A 380 -41.01 13.11 -8.95
CA PRO A 380 -40.48 14.12 -8.05
C PRO A 380 -41.23 14.14 -6.70
N GLY A 381 -40.47 14.05 -5.61
CA GLY A 381 -41.01 14.05 -4.23
C GLY A 381 -41.63 12.73 -3.75
N GLU A 382 -41.65 11.68 -4.58
CA GLU A 382 -42.13 10.35 -4.17
C GLU A 382 -41.08 9.55 -3.42
N THR A 383 -41.54 8.73 -2.50
CA THR A 383 -40.72 7.72 -1.83
C THR A 383 -40.98 6.34 -2.44
N VAL A 384 -39.92 5.72 -2.97
CA VAL A 384 -39.94 4.32 -3.44
C VAL A 384 -39.19 3.46 -2.44
N ALA A 385 -39.88 2.46 -1.87
CA ALA A 385 -39.31 1.50 -0.94
C ALA A 385 -38.90 0.21 -1.67
N LEU A 386 -37.65 -0.23 -1.46
CA LEU A 386 -37.11 -1.51 -1.95
C LEU A 386 -37.21 -2.53 -0.82
N VAL A 387 -37.98 -3.61 -1.01
CA VAL A 387 -38.22 -4.67 -0.03
C VAL A 387 -37.81 -6.01 -0.63
N GLY A 388 -37.36 -6.96 0.18
CA GLY A 388 -36.95 -8.30 -0.27
C GLY A 388 -35.92 -8.93 0.65
N HIS A 389 -35.68 -10.22 0.49
CA HIS A 389 -34.68 -10.95 1.27
C HIS A 389 -33.24 -10.45 1.03
N THR A 390 -32.35 -10.81 1.95
CA THR A 390 -30.91 -10.55 1.76
C THR A 390 -30.42 -11.20 0.46
N GLY A 391 -29.68 -10.46 -0.38
CA GLY A 391 -29.23 -10.94 -1.68
C GLY A 391 -30.23 -10.79 -2.83
N SER A 392 -31.41 -10.17 -2.62
CA SER A 392 -32.39 -9.95 -3.69
C SER A 392 -32.01 -8.85 -4.71
N GLY A 393 -30.96 -8.05 -4.44
CA GLY A 393 -30.47 -7.00 -5.36
C GLY A 393 -30.76 -5.55 -4.92
N LYS A 394 -31.36 -5.31 -3.74
CA LYS A 394 -31.71 -3.95 -3.24
C LYS A 394 -30.52 -2.98 -3.25
N SER A 395 -29.44 -3.33 -2.59
CA SER A 395 -28.23 -2.47 -2.54
C SER A 395 -27.57 -2.32 -3.91
N SER A 396 -27.78 -3.29 -4.83
CA SER A 396 -27.26 -3.18 -6.19
C SER A 396 -27.99 -2.11 -7.02
N ILE A 397 -29.30 -1.89 -6.79
CA ILE A 397 -30.05 -0.77 -7.39
C ILE A 397 -29.43 0.56 -6.93
N ILE A 398 -29.13 0.70 -5.64
CA ILE A 398 -28.46 1.89 -5.09
C ILE A 398 -27.08 2.06 -5.72
N ASN A 399 -26.29 0.99 -5.80
CA ASN A 399 -24.92 1.05 -6.33
C ASN A 399 -24.86 1.54 -7.78
N VAL A 400 -25.78 1.11 -8.64
CA VAL A 400 -25.82 1.57 -10.03
C VAL A 400 -26.43 2.99 -10.16
N LEU A 401 -27.43 3.33 -9.35
CA LEU A 401 -28.01 4.66 -9.28
C LEU A 401 -26.97 5.70 -8.83
N MET A 402 -26.19 5.37 -7.79
CA MET A 402 -25.11 6.23 -7.27
C MET A 402 -23.87 6.23 -8.17
N ARG A 403 -23.87 5.54 -9.30
CA ARG A 403 -22.71 5.45 -10.20
C ARG A 403 -21.43 4.96 -9.48
N PHE A 404 -21.59 4.04 -8.52
CA PHE A 404 -20.46 3.31 -7.95
C PHE A 404 -20.02 2.17 -8.86
N TYR A 405 -20.99 1.61 -9.62
CA TYR A 405 -20.80 0.57 -10.60
C TYR A 405 -21.48 0.93 -11.92
N GLU A 406 -20.91 0.47 -13.03
CA GLU A 406 -21.52 0.59 -14.35
C GLU A 406 -22.50 -0.55 -14.59
N PHE A 407 -23.64 -0.28 -15.22
CA PHE A 407 -24.61 -1.26 -15.67
C PHE A 407 -24.39 -1.61 -17.15
N TYR A 408 -24.74 -2.84 -17.53
CA TYR A 408 -24.41 -3.35 -18.88
C TYR A 408 -25.53 -3.08 -19.89
N GLU A 409 -26.78 -3.20 -19.49
CA GLU A 409 -27.95 -3.06 -20.35
C GLU A 409 -28.98 -2.12 -19.72
N GLY A 410 -29.83 -1.50 -20.55
CA GLY A 410 -30.85 -0.59 -20.12
C GLY A 410 -30.40 0.84 -19.99
N GLN A 411 -31.22 1.67 -19.37
CA GLN A 411 -31.00 3.09 -19.13
C GLN A 411 -31.47 3.49 -17.74
N ILE A 412 -30.76 4.40 -17.13
CA ILE A 412 -31.20 5.13 -15.92
C ILE A 412 -31.31 6.58 -16.32
N LEU A 413 -32.51 7.14 -16.19
CA LEU A 413 -32.78 8.52 -16.52
C LEU A 413 -33.04 9.33 -15.25
N ILE A 414 -32.49 10.53 -15.20
CA ILE A 414 -32.80 11.56 -14.20
C ILE A 414 -33.39 12.76 -14.97
N ASP A 415 -34.60 13.21 -14.58
CA ASP A 415 -35.32 14.28 -15.27
C ASP A 415 -35.42 14.07 -16.80
N ASP A 416 -35.71 12.79 -17.19
CA ASP A 416 -35.85 12.34 -18.58
C ASP A 416 -34.57 12.36 -19.42
N ARG A 417 -33.38 12.50 -18.77
CA ARG A 417 -32.07 12.53 -19.40
C ARG A 417 -31.19 11.38 -18.83
N ASP A 418 -30.35 10.77 -19.67
CA ASP A 418 -29.48 9.66 -19.24
C ASP A 418 -28.55 10.11 -18.11
N ILE A 419 -28.40 9.29 -17.08
CA ILE A 419 -27.54 9.56 -15.92
C ILE A 419 -26.08 9.80 -16.30
N ARG A 420 -25.64 9.30 -17.46
CA ARG A 420 -24.29 9.51 -17.99
C ARG A 420 -24.07 10.92 -18.53
N ASP A 421 -25.13 11.66 -18.83
CA ASP A 421 -25.06 13.04 -19.38
C ASP A 421 -24.97 14.12 -18.30
N PHE A 422 -24.91 13.73 -17.03
CA PHE A 422 -24.71 14.64 -15.91
C PHE A 422 -23.23 14.63 -15.49
N PRO A 423 -22.63 15.80 -15.17
CA PRO A 423 -21.33 15.84 -14.53
C PRO A 423 -21.35 15.03 -13.22
N MET A 424 -20.26 14.32 -12.89
CA MET A 424 -20.21 13.57 -11.63
C MET A 424 -20.34 14.47 -10.39
N THR A 425 -19.88 15.72 -10.49
CA THR A 425 -20.05 16.73 -9.44
C THR A 425 -21.52 17.01 -9.17
N GLU A 426 -22.32 17.21 -10.23
CA GLU A 426 -23.77 17.44 -10.11
C GLU A 426 -24.48 16.27 -9.45
N LEU A 427 -24.17 15.02 -9.89
CA LEU A 427 -24.73 13.82 -9.26
C LEU A 427 -24.39 13.75 -7.76
N ARG A 428 -23.15 14.07 -7.39
CA ARG A 428 -22.70 14.00 -5.98
C ARG A 428 -23.30 15.12 -5.11
N GLU A 429 -23.56 16.28 -5.67
CA GLU A 429 -24.17 17.40 -4.93
C GLU A 429 -25.68 17.24 -4.78
N LYS A 430 -26.37 16.76 -5.84
CA LYS A 430 -27.84 16.70 -5.87
C LYS A 430 -28.41 15.35 -5.46
N MET A 431 -27.57 14.33 -5.27
CA MET A 431 -27.97 13.01 -4.76
C MET A 431 -27.34 12.75 -3.40
N GLY A 432 -28.14 12.81 -2.35
CA GLY A 432 -27.72 12.50 -0.99
C GLY A 432 -27.78 11.01 -0.72
N LEU A 433 -26.73 10.46 -0.08
CA LEU A 433 -26.65 9.05 0.32
C LEU A 433 -26.50 8.94 1.83
N VAL A 434 -27.36 8.15 2.43
CA VAL A 434 -27.26 7.69 3.83
C VAL A 434 -26.97 6.21 3.82
N LEU A 435 -25.83 5.83 4.35
CA LEU A 435 -25.40 4.43 4.45
C LEU A 435 -25.89 3.80 5.76
N GLN A 436 -26.00 2.47 5.76
CA GLN A 436 -26.33 1.63 6.93
C GLN A 436 -25.39 1.94 8.11
N ASP A 437 -24.08 1.90 7.87
CA ASP A 437 -23.06 2.24 8.85
C ASP A 437 -22.55 3.67 8.64
N ALA A 438 -22.82 4.54 9.59
CA ALA A 438 -22.38 5.93 9.55
C ALA A 438 -20.88 6.04 9.82
N PHE A 439 -20.08 6.17 8.77
CA PHE A 439 -18.63 6.34 8.89
C PHE A 439 -18.28 7.77 9.32
N MET A 440 -17.42 7.87 10.36
CA MET A 440 -16.91 9.13 10.86
C MET A 440 -15.42 9.29 10.57
N PHE A 441 -15.05 10.44 10.00
CA PHE A 441 -13.65 10.80 9.78
C PHE A 441 -13.02 11.37 11.06
N TYR A 442 -11.71 11.17 11.20
CA TYR A 442 -10.95 11.83 12.26
C TYR A 442 -11.04 13.36 12.12
N GLY A 443 -11.27 14.06 13.21
CA GLY A 443 -11.40 15.51 13.24
C GLY A 443 -12.39 15.98 14.30
N ASP A 444 -13.38 16.79 13.91
CA ASP A 444 -14.48 17.24 14.75
C ASP A 444 -15.84 17.00 14.07
N ILE A 445 -16.94 17.28 14.76
CA ILE A 445 -18.29 17.10 14.24
C ILE A 445 -18.54 18.04 13.06
N ALA A 446 -18.16 19.32 13.17
CA ALA A 446 -18.34 20.29 12.08
C ALA A 446 -17.60 19.83 10.81
N GLY A 447 -16.37 19.36 10.93
CA GLY A 447 -15.58 18.79 9.82
C GLY A 447 -16.24 17.55 9.20
N ASN A 448 -16.87 16.71 10.02
CA ASN A 448 -17.61 15.55 9.55
C ASN A 448 -18.90 15.90 8.82
N ILE A 449 -19.60 16.96 9.19
CA ILE A 449 -20.80 17.45 8.47
C ILE A 449 -20.37 18.14 7.16
N ARG A 450 -19.38 19.03 7.23
CA ARG A 450 -18.83 19.78 6.08
C ARG A 450 -18.19 18.88 5.03
N LEU A 451 -17.62 17.76 5.44
CA LEU A 451 -16.90 16.78 4.63
C LEU A 451 -15.88 17.43 3.65
N LEU A 452 -15.04 18.33 4.19
CA LEU A 452 -13.99 19.05 3.47
C LEU A 452 -14.48 20.00 2.36
N ASN A 453 -15.79 20.28 2.25
CA ASN A 453 -16.31 21.28 1.33
C ASN A 453 -16.16 22.70 1.92
N PRO A 454 -15.21 23.53 1.48
CA PRO A 454 -14.95 24.84 2.06
C PRO A 454 -16.09 25.84 1.88
N ASN A 455 -17.02 25.58 0.96
CA ASN A 455 -18.15 26.44 0.67
C ASN A 455 -19.27 26.31 1.71
N ILE A 456 -19.27 25.25 2.52
CA ILE A 456 -20.27 25.04 3.57
C ILE A 456 -19.87 25.85 4.82
N THR A 457 -20.71 26.81 5.17
CA THR A 457 -20.50 27.70 6.33
C THR A 457 -20.89 27.01 7.65
N ASP A 458 -20.40 27.53 8.76
CA ASP A 458 -20.77 27.02 10.09
C ASP A 458 -22.25 27.18 10.39
N GLU A 459 -22.89 28.24 9.84
CA GLU A 459 -24.32 28.45 9.94
C GLU A 459 -25.13 27.37 9.22
N GLN A 460 -24.72 27.00 8.01
CA GLN A 460 -25.34 25.90 7.27
C GLN A 460 -25.18 24.54 8.01
N ILE A 461 -24.05 24.33 8.66
CA ILE A 461 -23.81 23.12 9.48
C ILE A 461 -24.81 23.07 10.63
N LYS A 462 -25.00 24.18 11.35
CA LYS A 462 -25.97 24.26 12.46
C LYS A 462 -27.40 24.03 11.96
N GLN A 463 -27.81 24.73 10.89
CA GLN A 463 -29.13 24.54 10.29
C GLN A 463 -29.39 23.10 9.87
N ALA A 464 -28.40 22.45 9.26
CA ALA A 464 -28.51 21.03 8.89
C ALA A 464 -28.64 20.12 10.12
N ALA A 465 -27.85 20.38 11.18
CA ALA A 465 -27.91 19.61 12.41
C ALA A 465 -29.24 19.81 13.16
N GLU A 466 -29.74 21.03 13.23
CA GLU A 466 -31.06 21.35 13.80
C GLU A 466 -32.18 20.65 13.01
N PHE A 467 -32.10 20.69 11.67
CA PHE A 467 -33.10 20.08 10.80
C PHE A 467 -33.27 18.60 11.06
N VAL A 468 -32.17 17.86 11.27
CA VAL A 468 -32.17 16.40 11.53
C VAL A 468 -32.16 16.06 13.02
N GLN A 469 -32.38 17.01 13.93
CA GLN A 469 -32.40 16.85 15.40
C GLN A 469 -31.04 16.42 16.00
N ALA A 470 -29.92 16.57 15.28
CA ALA A 470 -28.59 16.26 15.77
C ALA A 470 -28.10 17.33 16.78
N ASP A 471 -28.54 18.56 16.64
CA ASP A 471 -28.13 19.72 17.45
C ASP A 471 -28.34 19.49 18.96
N LYS A 472 -29.43 18.81 19.34
CA LYS A 472 -29.77 18.52 20.73
C LYS A 472 -28.64 17.79 21.47
N PHE A 473 -28.12 16.72 20.89
CA PHE A 473 -27.03 15.98 21.55
C PHE A 473 -25.69 16.68 21.36
N ILE A 474 -25.45 17.36 20.22
CA ILE A 474 -24.20 18.09 19.97
C ILE A 474 -23.98 19.15 21.06
N HIS A 475 -25.02 19.85 21.47
CA HIS A 475 -24.92 20.82 22.54
C HIS A 475 -24.61 20.23 23.93
N THR A 476 -24.84 18.94 24.16
CA THR A 476 -24.45 18.28 25.41
C THR A 476 -22.96 17.92 25.45
N LEU A 477 -22.25 17.99 24.31
CA LEU A 477 -20.86 17.63 24.24
C LEU A 477 -19.91 18.75 24.63
N PRO A 478 -18.76 18.45 25.25
CA PRO A 478 -17.68 19.41 25.43
C PRO A 478 -17.23 19.96 24.06
N ASN A 479 -17.17 21.29 23.93
CA ASN A 479 -16.84 22.01 22.70
C ASN A 479 -17.89 21.88 21.55
N THR A 480 -19.07 21.35 21.81
CA THR A 480 -20.22 21.30 20.88
C THR A 480 -19.81 20.78 19.48
N TYR A 481 -19.96 21.57 18.43
CA TYR A 481 -19.59 21.22 17.06
C TYR A 481 -18.10 20.95 16.83
N HIS A 482 -17.23 21.44 17.71
CA HIS A 482 -15.79 21.16 17.71
C HIS A 482 -15.39 19.98 18.62
N ALA A 483 -16.37 19.21 19.10
CA ALA A 483 -16.10 17.97 19.83
C ALA A 483 -15.32 16.99 18.93
N LYS A 484 -14.26 16.38 19.50
CA LYS A 484 -13.33 15.53 18.78
C LYS A 484 -14.00 14.21 18.36
N VAL A 485 -13.76 13.82 17.12
CA VAL A 485 -14.10 12.52 16.56
C VAL A 485 -12.81 11.73 16.36
N ILE A 486 -12.64 10.66 17.13
CA ILE A 486 -11.50 9.73 17.09
C ILE A 486 -12.01 8.30 16.85
N GLU A 487 -11.15 7.40 16.42
CA GLU A 487 -11.45 5.98 16.29
C GLU A 487 -12.78 5.69 15.55
N ARG A 488 -12.99 6.37 14.41
CA ARG A 488 -14.24 6.28 13.62
C ARG A 488 -15.50 6.65 14.42
N GLY A 489 -15.38 7.48 15.44
CA GLY A 489 -16.49 7.90 16.27
C GLY A 489 -16.94 6.85 17.30
N ALA A 490 -16.02 5.98 17.78
CA ALA A 490 -16.32 4.94 18.76
C ALA A 490 -16.88 5.48 20.09
N SER A 491 -16.61 6.74 20.41
CA SER A 491 -17.16 7.43 21.60
C SER A 491 -18.62 7.87 21.46
N TYR A 492 -19.18 7.83 20.25
CA TYR A 492 -20.57 8.20 19.96
C TYR A 492 -21.43 6.93 19.80
N SER A 493 -22.69 7.01 20.23
CA SER A 493 -23.66 5.92 19.99
C SER A 493 -23.90 5.74 18.48
N SER A 494 -24.40 4.59 18.07
CA SER A 494 -24.77 4.34 16.66
C SER A 494 -25.78 5.36 16.14
N GLY A 495 -26.77 5.72 16.96
CA GLY A 495 -27.77 6.73 16.64
C GLY A 495 -27.18 8.14 16.50
N GLN A 496 -26.28 8.54 17.38
CA GLN A 496 -25.59 9.83 17.28
C GLN A 496 -24.75 9.93 15.98
N ARG A 497 -24.02 8.88 15.64
CA ARG A 497 -23.28 8.84 14.35
C ARG A 497 -24.23 8.94 13.15
N GLN A 498 -25.40 8.28 13.23
CA GLN A 498 -26.41 8.32 12.19
C GLN A 498 -26.99 9.74 12.01
N LEU A 499 -27.30 10.45 13.09
CA LEU A 499 -27.76 11.84 13.03
C LEU A 499 -26.73 12.78 12.42
N ILE A 500 -25.42 12.59 12.74
CA ILE A 500 -24.35 13.36 12.06
C ILE A 500 -24.28 13.03 10.57
N SER A 501 -24.46 11.76 10.20
CA SER A 501 -24.52 11.35 8.79
C SER A 501 -25.72 11.99 8.05
N PHE A 502 -26.85 12.12 8.71
CA PHE A 502 -28.01 12.84 8.17
C PHE A 502 -27.71 14.32 7.94
N ALA A 503 -27.11 15.00 8.93
CA ALA A 503 -26.69 16.39 8.79
C ALA A 503 -25.70 16.57 7.63
N ARG A 504 -24.74 15.66 7.47
CA ARG A 504 -23.78 15.60 6.36
C ARG A 504 -24.49 15.50 5.01
N THR A 505 -25.54 14.69 4.93
CA THR A 505 -26.28 14.46 3.69
C THR A 505 -27.16 15.66 3.33
N ILE A 506 -27.81 16.28 4.33
CA ILE A 506 -28.78 17.37 4.12
C ILE A 506 -28.11 18.73 3.87
N VAL A 507 -26.90 18.94 4.36
CA VAL A 507 -26.23 20.26 4.26
C VAL A 507 -26.01 20.72 2.81
N THR A 508 -26.01 19.79 1.83
CA THR A 508 -25.91 20.07 0.38
C THR A 508 -27.25 20.31 -0.30
N ASP A 509 -28.37 20.22 0.41
CA ASP A 509 -29.75 20.30 -0.08
C ASP A 509 -29.99 19.43 -1.34
N PRO A 510 -29.88 18.09 -1.22
CA PRO A 510 -30.05 17.19 -2.35
C PRO A 510 -31.50 17.15 -2.84
N LYS A 511 -31.71 16.94 -4.16
CA LYS A 511 -33.03 16.73 -4.77
C LYS A 511 -33.47 15.27 -4.71
N ILE A 512 -32.50 14.37 -4.75
CA ILE A 512 -32.69 12.92 -4.66
C ILE A 512 -32.05 12.42 -3.38
N LEU A 513 -32.75 11.59 -2.63
CA LEU A 513 -32.27 10.98 -1.40
C LEU A 513 -32.23 9.45 -1.55
N VAL A 514 -31.11 8.87 -1.24
CA VAL A 514 -30.91 7.42 -1.23
C VAL A 514 -30.63 6.96 0.21
N LEU A 515 -31.48 6.10 0.73
CA LEU A 515 -31.40 5.62 2.09
C LEU A 515 -31.11 4.12 2.10
N ASP A 516 -29.98 3.71 2.61
CA ASP A 516 -29.68 2.31 2.96
C ASP A 516 -29.96 2.15 4.44
N GLU A 517 -31.20 1.78 4.79
CA GLU A 517 -31.71 1.83 6.14
C GLU A 517 -31.37 0.56 6.93
N ALA A 518 -30.44 0.66 7.87
CA ALA A 518 -30.37 -0.29 8.96
C ALA A 518 -30.18 0.45 10.29
N THR A 519 -31.18 0.34 11.10
CA THR A 519 -31.24 0.89 12.45
C THR A 519 -31.24 -0.22 13.49
N ALA A 520 -30.57 -1.33 13.21
CA ALA A 520 -30.36 -2.40 14.16
C ALA A 520 -29.48 -1.89 15.34
N ASN A 521 -29.90 -2.16 16.58
CA ASN A 521 -29.17 -1.81 17.82
C ASN A 521 -29.09 -0.31 18.17
N ILE A 522 -30.17 0.43 17.97
CA ILE A 522 -30.29 1.82 18.44
C ILE A 522 -31.16 1.85 19.69
N ASP A 523 -30.78 2.67 20.67
CA ASP A 523 -31.57 2.93 21.87
C ASP A 523 -32.91 3.62 21.53
N THR A 524 -33.95 3.35 22.27
CA THR A 524 -35.34 3.79 21.98
C THR A 524 -35.48 5.32 21.93
N GLU A 525 -34.71 6.07 22.72
CA GLU A 525 -34.77 7.54 22.74
C GLU A 525 -34.18 8.14 21.44
N THR A 526 -33.02 7.66 21.01
CA THR A 526 -32.35 8.11 19.78
C THR A 526 -33.13 7.64 18.54
N GLU A 527 -33.82 6.51 18.62
CA GLU A 527 -34.67 5.99 17.55
C GLU A 527 -35.77 6.97 17.15
N GLY A 528 -36.47 7.58 18.12
CA GLY A 528 -37.49 8.58 17.84
C GLY A 528 -36.93 9.79 17.08
N LEU A 529 -35.75 10.26 17.46
CA LEU A 529 -35.05 11.38 16.78
C LEU A 529 -34.63 11.01 15.35
N ILE A 530 -34.18 9.80 15.12
CA ILE A 530 -33.81 9.29 13.81
C ILE A 530 -35.03 9.23 12.89
N GLN A 531 -36.16 8.70 13.37
CA GLN A 531 -37.39 8.62 12.58
C GLN A 531 -37.93 10.01 12.23
N GLU A 532 -37.92 10.94 13.18
CA GLU A 532 -38.31 12.33 12.93
C GLU A 532 -37.37 13.00 11.90
N GLY A 533 -36.05 12.79 12.04
CA GLY A 533 -35.04 13.28 11.08
C GLY A 533 -35.26 12.73 9.69
N LEU A 534 -35.47 11.41 9.54
CA LEU A 534 -35.76 10.75 8.26
C LEU A 534 -37.05 11.28 7.61
N ALA A 535 -38.12 11.43 8.39
CA ALA A 535 -39.38 11.98 7.88
C ALA A 535 -39.19 13.40 7.33
N LYS A 536 -38.46 14.27 8.03
CA LYS A 536 -38.13 15.61 7.57
C LYS A 536 -37.24 15.59 6.31
N MET A 537 -36.23 14.72 6.28
CA MET A 537 -35.31 14.60 5.13
C MET A 537 -36.03 14.21 3.83
N ARG A 538 -37.05 13.34 3.91
CA ARG A 538 -37.83 12.89 2.75
C ARG A 538 -38.77 13.95 2.17
N GLN A 539 -39.22 14.91 2.97
CA GLN A 539 -40.19 15.93 2.51
C GLN A 539 -39.64 16.73 1.33
N GLY A 540 -40.40 16.71 0.22
CA GLY A 540 -40.06 17.43 -1.00
C GLY A 540 -38.88 16.87 -1.82
N ARG A 541 -38.37 15.70 -1.48
CA ARG A 541 -37.26 15.03 -2.15
C ARG A 541 -37.68 13.67 -2.68
N THR A 542 -37.24 13.34 -3.89
CA THR A 542 -37.42 11.98 -4.43
C THR A 542 -36.54 11.01 -3.64
N THR A 543 -37.15 10.00 -3.04
CA THR A 543 -36.44 9.10 -2.13
C THR A 543 -36.46 7.67 -2.63
N ILE A 544 -35.30 7.02 -2.70
CA ILE A 544 -35.17 5.56 -2.87
C ILE A 544 -34.67 5.00 -1.53
N ALA A 545 -35.46 4.14 -0.88
CA ALA A 545 -35.11 3.61 0.42
C ALA A 545 -35.06 2.06 0.40
N ILE A 546 -33.98 1.46 0.90
CA ILE A 546 -33.99 0.04 1.30
C ILE A 546 -34.67 0.00 2.65
N ALA A 547 -35.87 -0.55 2.66
CA ALA A 547 -36.70 -0.52 3.83
C ALA A 547 -36.56 -1.82 4.63
N HIS A 548 -36.06 -1.68 5.85
CA HIS A 548 -36.02 -2.73 6.87
C HIS A 548 -37.04 -2.49 8.00
N ARG A 549 -37.70 -1.32 8.03
CA ARG A 549 -38.69 -0.96 9.06
C ARG A 549 -40.08 -0.80 8.46
N LEU A 550 -41.04 -1.28 9.21
CA LEU A 550 -42.44 -1.19 8.85
C LEU A 550 -42.93 0.25 8.61
N SER A 551 -42.42 1.23 9.39
CA SER A 551 -42.81 2.63 9.24
C SER A 551 -42.40 3.20 7.87
N THR A 552 -41.17 2.95 7.44
CA THR A 552 -40.66 3.44 6.13
C THR A 552 -41.37 2.76 4.97
N ILE A 553 -41.72 1.49 5.12
CA ILE A 553 -42.45 0.71 4.11
C ILE A 553 -43.90 1.24 3.96
N ARG A 554 -44.57 1.46 5.09
CA ARG A 554 -45.98 1.85 5.12
C ARG A 554 -46.25 3.21 4.48
N ASP A 555 -45.33 4.16 4.68
CA ASP A 555 -45.48 5.53 4.19
C ASP A 555 -44.91 5.74 2.77
N ALA A 556 -44.46 4.67 2.10
CA ALA A 556 -43.91 4.77 0.73
C ALA A 556 -45.05 4.91 -0.31
N ASN A 557 -44.82 5.78 -1.30
CA ASN A 557 -45.72 5.95 -2.44
C ASN A 557 -45.75 4.73 -3.37
N LEU A 558 -44.61 4.05 -3.49
CA LEU A 558 -44.43 2.84 -4.28
C LEU A 558 -43.51 1.87 -3.52
N ILE A 559 -43.94 0.64 -3.41
CA ILE A 559 -43.16 -0.47 -2.87
C ILE A 559 -42.80 -1.40 -4.01
N LEU A 560 -41.52 -1.72 -4.12
CA LEU A 560 -40.96 -2.68 -5.08
C LEU A 560 -40.45 -3.91 -4.30
N VAL A 561 -41.07 -5.05 -4.51
CA VAL A 561 -40.62 -6.29 -3.91
C VAL A 561 -39.66 -6.99 -4.86
N LEU A 562 -38.42 -7.19 -4.37
CA LEU A 562 -37.37 -7.82 -5.15
C LEU A 562 -37.16 -9.27 -4.70
N ASP A 563 -37.11 -10.18 -5.67
CA ASP A 563 -36.61 -11.54 -5.49
C ASP A 563 -35.64 -11.91 -6.63
N LYS A 564 -34.47 -12.47 -6.26
CA LYS A 564 -33.43 -12.96 -7.19
C LYS A 564 -33.10 -12.00 -8.34
N GLY A 565 -33.07 -10.68 -8.03
CA GLY A 565 -32.71 -9.64 -8.97
C GLY A 565 -33.84 -9.15 -9.88
N GLN A 566 -35.09 -9.52 -9.60
CA GLN A 566 -36.26 -9.07 -10.37
C GLN A 566 -37.26 -8.38 -9.44
N ILE A 567 -38.07 -7.48 -9.99
CA ILE A 567 -39.23 -6.92 -9.31
C ILE A 567 -40.39 -7.90 -9.52
N VAL A 568 -40.83 -8.57 -8.44
CA VAL A 568 -41.90 -9.57 -8.47
C VAL A 568 -43.27 -8.99 -8.13
N GLU A 569 -43.30 -7.97 -7.24
CA GLU A 569 -44.52 -7.27 -6.87
C GLU A 569 -44.26 -5.75 -6.83
N ARG A 570 -45.29 -4.96 -7.13
CA ARG A 570 -45.26 -3.51 -7.04
C ARG A 570 -46.60 -2.94 -6.66
N GLY A 571 -46.65 -2.00 -5.74
CA GLY A 571 -47.89 -1.39 -5.29
C GLY A 571 -47.71 -0.49 -4.08
N THR A 572 -48.80 -0.11 -3.44
CA THR A 572 -48.79 0.53 -2.12
C THR A 572 -48.87 -0.50 -1.02
N HIS A 573 -48.65 -0.12 0.22
CA HIS A 573 -48.78 -0.98 1.39
C HIS A 573 -50.15 -1.71 1.40
N GLU A 574 -51.24 -0.98 1.17
CA GLU A 574 -52.60 -1.52 1.23
C GLU A 574 -52.85 -2.51 0.09
N THR A 575 -52.42 -2.19 -1.14
CA THR A 575 -52.65 -3.07 -2.30
C THR A 575 -51.88 -4.38 -2.17
N LEU A 576 -50.61 -4.34 -1.75
CA LEU A 576 -49.76 -5.50 -1.63
C LEU A 576 -50.18 -6.40 -0.44
N LEU A 577 -50.72 -5.85 0.64
CA LEU A 577 -51.29 -6.66 1.72
C LEU A 577 -52.57 -7.38 1.26
N ALA A 578 -53.41 -6.71 0.47
CA ALA A 578 -54.63 -7.27 -0.06
C ALA A 578 -54.37 -8.41 -1.08
N GLU A 579 -53.27 -8.34 -1.83
CA GLU A 579 -52.82 -9.37 -2.78
C GLU A 579 -52.37 -10.65 -2.09
N GLY A 580 -51.92 -10.58 -0.82
CA GLY A 580 -51.50 -11.74 -0.04
C GLY A 580 -50.27 -12.46 -0.59
N GLY A 581 -49.38 -11.73 -1.26
CA GLY A 581 -48.16 -12.25 -1.88
C GLY A 581 -46.94 -12.21 -0.95
N LEU A 582 -45.74 -12.22 -1.55
CA LEU A 582 -44.45 -12.23 -0.84
C LEU A 582 -44.32 -11.04 0.13
N TYR A 583 -44.84 -9.88 -0.25
CA TYR A 583 -44.89 -8.71 0.62
C TYR A 583 -45.67 -8.95 1.91
N ALA A 584 -46.88 -9.53 1.78
CA ALA A 584 -47.74 -9.81 2.92
C ALA A 584 -47.08 -10.82 3.88
N ASP A 585 -46.45 -11.86 3.35
CA ASP A 585 -45.69 -12.82 4.13
C ASP A 585 -44.56 -12.18 4.92
N MET A 586 -43.77 -11.33 4.26
CA MET A 586 -42.66 -10.60 4.88
C MET A 586 -43.16 -9.63 5.96
N TYR A 587 -44.25 -8.94 5.70
CA TYR A 587 -44.87 -8.02 6.66
C TYR A 587 -45.38 -8.73 7.91
N GLN A 588 -46.05 -9.90 7.76
CA GLN A 588 -46.52 -10.71 8.88
C GLN A 588 -45.36 -11.18 9.77
N LEU A 589 -44.25 -11.64 9.17
CA LEU A 589 -43.08 -12.07 9.92
C LEU A 589 -42.48 -10.92 10.78
N GLN A 590 -42.37 -9.73 10.21
CA GLN A 590 -41.86 -8.57 10.94
C GLN A 590 -42.82 -8.02 12.01
N SER A 591 -44.12 -8.12 11.78
CA SER A 591 -45.14 -7.69 12.75
C SER A 591 -45.28 -8.61 13.95
N THR A 592 -44.81 -9.87 13.87
CA THR A 592 -44.84 -10.86 14.95
C THR A 592 -43.62 -10.78 15.87
N GLU A 593 -42.55 -10.10 15.43
CA GLU A 593 -41.30 -9.88 16.21
C GLU A 593 -41.32 -8.60 17.06
N VAL A 594 -42.34 -7.76 16.96
CA VAL A 594 -42.58 -6.54 17.77
C VAL A 594 -43.63 -6.82 18.82
#